data_660df2f353373e03cc9a87db0266e096
#
_entry.id   660df2f353373e03cc9a87db0266e096
#
_cell.length_a   1.000
_cell.length_b   1.000
_cell.length_c   1.000
_cell.angle_alpha   90.00
_cell.angle_beta   90.00
_cell.angle_gamma   90.00
#
_symmetry.space_group_name_H-M   'P 1'
#
loop_
_entity.id
_entity.type
_entity.pdbx_description
1 polymer ?
#
loop_
_entity_poly.entity_id
_entity_poly.type
_entity_poly.pdbx_seq_one_letter_code
_entity_poly.pdbx_strand_id
1 'polypeptide(L)'
;MKKLLFIVMILPVLGTGYLNAQKLSKNDAFDILTKWEGKWKNSAVFEKSVWTSERTQTRGITETNLILSNNYLEIMVYNENNTSKHIICYDQTLSQFNRWEFKSDGSNTFWTGKWNKADKSMTWNYIDFSNYGINGKIIENFSSDDIIKIKTVMKDKTGKILLRINSTKNKI
;
A
#
# COMPACT_ATOMS: atom_id res chain seq x y z
N MET A 1 23.52 -3.06 66.91
CA MET A 1 22.37 -3.64 66.15
C MET A 1 22.27 -2.88 64.84
N LYS A 2 22.72 -3.44 63.72
CA LYS A 2 22.66 -2.82 62.38
C LYS A 2 21.38 -3.30 61.72
N LYS A 3 20.46 -2.37 61.41
CA LYS A 3 19.24 -2.63 60.66
C LYS A 3 19.58 -2.70 59.16
N LEU A 4 19.43 -3.87 58.55
CA LEU A 4 19.58 -4.09 57.15
C LEU A 4 18.28 -3.66 56.44
N LEU A 5 18.35 -2.60 55.62
CA LEU A 5 17.24 -2.11 54.84
C LEU A 5 17.20 -2.88 53.52
N PHE A 6 16.23 -3.78 53.31
CA PHE A 6 15.99 -4.47 52.05
C PHE A 6 15.22 -3.52 51.11
N ILE A 7 15.89 -2.97 50.11
CA ILE A 7 15.24 -2.25 49.00
C ILE A 7 14.79 -3.29 47.99
N VAL A 8 13.50 -3.57 47.95
CA VAL A 8 12.89 -4.38 46.87
C VAL A 8 12.74 -3.48 45.65
N MET A 9 13.62 -3.69 44.68
CA MET A 9 13.56 -3.00 43.39
C MET A 9 12.50 -3.70 42.53
N ILE A 10 11.28 -3.12 42.47
CA ILE A 10 10.23 -3.56 41.54
C ILE A 10 10.62 -3.07 40.15
N LEU A 11 11.18 -3.96 39.32
CA LEU A 11 11.37 -3.72 37.91
C LEU A 11 10.00 -3.72 37.24
N PRO A 12 9.57 -2.61 36.54
CA PRO A 12 8.40 -2.66 35.71
C PRO A 12 8.72 -3.56 34.51
N VAL A 13 8.06 -4.70 34.44
CA VAL A 13 8.01 -5.52 33.22
C VAL A 13 7.30 -4.69 32.17
N LEU A 14 8.06 -3.95 31.37
CA LEU A 14 7.58 -3.36 30.12
C LEU A 14 7.22 -4.53 29.19
N GLY A 15 5.96 -4.95 29.27
CA GLY A 15 5.38 -5.86 28.32
C GLY A 15 5.51 -5.22 26.93
N THR A 16 6.52 -5.64 26.16
CA THR A 16 6.56 -5.38 24.72
C THR A 16 5.35 -6.11 24.13
N GLY A 17 4.23 -5.41 24.06
CA GLY A 17 3.08 -5.85 23.32
C GLY A 17 3.51 -6.02 21.87
N TYR A 18 3.90 -7.22 21.49
CA TYR A 18 3.95 -7.59 20.09
C TYR A 18 2.54 -7.38 19.57
N LEU A 19 2.33 -6.30 18.83
CA LEU A 19 1.16 -6.11 17.98
C LEU A 19 1.20 -7.25 16.96
N ASN A 20 0.70 -8.42 17.35
CA ASN A 20 0.40 -9.48 16.41
C ASN A 20 -0.56 -8.88 15.42
N ALA A 21 -0.07 -8.60 14.21
CA ALA A 21 -0.93 -8.21 13.10
C ALA A 21 -2.01 -9.29 12.98
N GLN A 22 -3.24 -8.94 13.36
CA GLN A 22 -4.34 -9.89 13.41
C GLN A 22 -4.47 -10.52 12.03
N LYS A 23 -4.28 -11.83 11.94
CA LYS A 23 -4.45 -12.59 10.70
C LYS A 23 -5.90 -12.40 10.25
N LEU A 24 -6.09 -11.81 9.07
CA LEU A 24 -7.42 -11.67 8.49
C LEU A 24 -8.01 -13.02 8.13
N SER A 25 -9.30 -13.19 8.35
CA SER A 25 -10.03 -14.30 7.75
C SER A 25 -10.10 -14.14 6.22
N LYS A 26 -10.42 -15.22 5.52
CA LYS A 26 -10.61 -15.14 4.05
C LYS A 26 -11.75 -14.17 3.69
N ASN A 27 -12.81 -14.14 4.48
CA ASN A 27 -13.95 -13.24 4.26
C ASN A 27 -13.55 -11.77 4.52
N ASP A 28 -12.81 -11.47 5.60
CA ASP A 28 -12.34 -10.11 5.85
C ASP A 28 -11.42 -9.62 4.74
N ALA A 29 -10.55 -10.49 4.23
CA ALA A 29 -9.67 -10.14 3.10
C ALA A 29 -10.47 -9.87 1.82
N PHE A 30 -11.49 -10.69 1.55
CA PHE A 30 -12.42 -10.47 0.44
C PHE A 30 -13.14 -9.13 0.57
N ASP A 31 -13.73 -8.83 1.73
CA ASP A 31 -14.42 -7.56 2.00
C ASP A 31 -13.49 -6.34 1.82
N ILE A 32 -12.21 -6.51 2.07
CA ILE A 32 -11.22 -5.46 1.80
C ILE A 32 -11.01 -5.31 0.28
N LEU A 33 -10.87 -6.41 -0.47
CA LEU A 33 -10.66 -6.38 -1.92
C LEU A 33 -11.84 -5.73 -2.66
N THR A 34 -13.09 -5.97 -2.22
CA THR A 34 -14.28 -5.37 -2.83
C THR A 34 -14.31 -3.84 -2.77
N LYS A 35 -13.53 -3.22 -1.88
CA LYS A 35 -13.46 -1.75 -1.77
C LYS A 35 -12.88 -1.07 -3.01
N TRP A 36 -12.09 -1.78 -3.82
CA TRP A 36 -11.58 -1.28 -5.10
C TRP A 36 -12.50 -1.59 -6.28
N GLU A 37 -13.51 -2.47 -6.11
CA GLU A 37 -14.33 -2.95 -7.22
C GLU A 37 -15.11 -1.82 -7.88
N GLY A 38 -15.17 -1.87 -9.22
CA GLY A 38 -15.92 -0.93 -10.05
C GLY A 38 -15.05 -0.11 -10.99
N LYS A 39 -15.62 1.00 -11.46
CA LYS A 39 -14.98 1.91 -12.41
C LYS A 39 -14.71 3.26 -11.75
N TRP A 40 -13.53 3.80 -11.99
CA TRP A 40 -13.02 4.99 -11.30
C TRP A 40 -12.39 5.98 -12.26
N LYS A 41 -12.66 7.27 -12.07
CA LYS A 41 -11.87 8.36 -12.66
C LYS A 41 -10.66 8.63 -11.79
N ASN A 42 -9.48 8.65 -12.39
CA ASN A 42 -8.21 8.92 -11.71
C ASN A 42 -7.70 10.31 -12.05
N SER A 43 -7.13 10.98 -11.07
CA SER A 43 -6.30 12.16 -11.23
C SER A 43 -5.04 11.98 -10.39
N ALA A 44 -3.86 12.17 -10.99
CA ALA A 44 -2.59 12.03 -10.32
C ALA A 44 -1.70 13.25 -10.58
N VAL A 45 -1.10 13.77 -9.51
CA VAL A 45 -0.12 14.85 -9.55
C VAL A 45 1.24 14.27 -9.19
N PHE A 46 2.16 14.33 -10.12
CA PHE A 46 3.56 13.99 -9.94
C PHE A 46 4.30 15.25 -9.49
N GLU A 47 4.86 15.22 -8.30
CA GLU A 47 5.64 16.33 -7.79
C GLU A 47 7.06 16.30 -8.36
N LYS A 48 7.69 17.48 -8.50
CA LYS A 48 9.09 17.57 -8.91
C LYS A 48 9.98 16.73 -7.97
N SER A 49 10.81 15.86 -8.57
CA SER A 49 11.65 14.90 -7.86
C SER A 49 12.80 14.46 -8.76
N VAL A 50 13.60 13.48 -8.35
CA VAL A 50 14.69 12.96 -9.21
C VAL A 50 14.16 12.37 -10.52
N TRP A 51 13.05 11.61 -10.46
CA TRP A 51 12.46 10.95 -11.63
C TRP A 51 11.42 11.80 -12.39
N THR A 52 11.08 12.96 -11.84
CA THR A 52 10.09 13.86 -12.44
C THR A 52 10.68 15.27 -12.41
N SER A 53 11.19 15.74 -13.56
CA SER A 53 11.88 17.04 -13.68
C SER A 53 10.98 18.23 -13.36
N GLU A 54 9.68 18.09 -13.66
CA GLU A 54 8.65 19.12 -13.46
C GLU A 54 7.42 18.53 -12.79
N ARG A 55 6.63 19.39 -12.16
CA ARG A 55 5.32 19.00 -11.63
C ARG A 55 4.36 18.78 -12.80
N THR A 56 3.81 17.56 -12.91
CA THR A 56 2.88 17.18 -13.98
C THR A 56 1.60 16.61 -13.41
N GLN A 57 0.53 16.66 -14.17
CA GLN A 57 -0.75 16.05 -13.83
C GLN A 57 -1.18 15.10 -14.94
N THR A 58 -1.68 13.93 -14.56
CA THR A 58 -2.28 12.97 -15.49
C THR A 58 -3.69 12.63 -15.04
N ARG A 59 -4.50 12.18 -16.00
CA ARG A 59 -5.84 11.68 -15.79
C ARG A 59 -5.99 10.32 -16.43
N GLY A 60 -6.98 9.56 -15.98
CA GLY A 60 -7.23 8.23 -16.52
C GLY A 60 -8.47 7.58 -15.93
N ILE A 61 -8.67 6.35 -16.37
CA ILE A 61 -9.74 5.46 -15.88
C ILE A 61 -9.09 4.24 -15.26
N THR A 62 -9.67 3.77 -14.17
CA THR A 62 -9.35 2.46 -13.60
C THR A 62 -10.62 1.60 -13.65
N GLU A 63 -10.47 0.37 -14.13
CA GLU A 63 -11.50 -0.66 -14.08
C GLU A 63 -11.00 -1.79 -13.18
N THR A 64 -11.84 -2.21 -12.24
CA THR A 64 -11.45 -3.18 -11.21
C THR A 64 -12.50 -4.25 -11.07
N ASN A 65 -12.08 -5.51 -11.19
CA ASN A 65 -12.93 -6.67 -11.15
C ASN A 65 -12.34 -7.76 -10.25
N LEU A 66 -13.20 -8.46 -9.52
CA LEU A 66 -12.83 -9.70 -8.85
C LEU A 66 -12.75 -10.84 -9.87
N ILE A 67 -11.69 -11.63 -9.81
CA ILE A 67 -11.43 -12.74 -10.73
C ILE A 67 -11.09 -14.03 -9.97
N LEU A 68 -11.05 -15.18 -10.67
CA LEU A 68 -10.65 -16.48 -10.13
C LEU A 68 -11.40 -16.83 -8.83
N SER A 69 -12.75 -16.88 -8.91
CA SER A 69 -13.62 -17.16 -7.78
C SER A 69 -13.43 -16.18 -6.61
N ASN A 70 -13.22 -14.91 -6.94
CA ASN A 70 -13.07 -13.78 -6.01
C ASN A 70 -11.83 -13.86 -5.09
N ASN A 71 -10.84 -14.68 -5.47
CA ASN A 71 -9.59 -14.74 -4.70
C ASN A 71 -8.57 -13.69 -5.12
N TYR A 72 -8.77 -13.05 -6.27
CA TYR A 72 -7.89 -12.04 -6.84
C TYR A 72 -8.69 -10.83 -7.28
N LEU A 73 -8.07 -9.66 -7.18
CA LEU A 73 -8.55 -8.42 -7.74
C LEU A 73 -7.68 -8.08 -8.95
N GLU A 74 -8.30 -7.94 -10.11
CA GLU A 74 -7.67 -7.39 -11.30
C GLU A 74 -7.99 -5.90 -11.40
N ILE A 75 -6.97 -5.09 -11.64
CA ILE A 75 -7.10 -3.64 -11.84
C ILE A 75 -6.47 -3.29 -13.17
N MET A 76 -7.24 -2.72 -14.09
CA MET A 76 -6.75 -2.12 -15.32
C MET A 76 -6.73 -0.61 -15.16
N VAL A 77 -5.58 0.00 -15.40
CA VAL A 77 -5.40 1.47 -15.36
C VAL A 77 -5.08 1.97 -16.75
N TYR A 78 -5.91 2.85 -17.25
CA TYR A 78 -5.76 3.51 -18.55
C TYR A 78 -5.47 4.99 -18.32
N ASN A 79 -4.23 5.40 -18.54
CA ASN A 79 -3.82 6.81 -18.55
C ASN A 79 -3.49 7.25 -19.98
N GLU A 80 -3.36 8.56 -20.20
CA GLU A 80 -3.11 9.13 -21.51
C GLU A 80 -1.93 8.50 -22.26
N ASN A 81 -0.86 8.15 -21.55
CA ASN A 81 0.39 7.68 -22.14
C ASN A 81 0.80 6.26 -21.68
N ASN A 82 0.03 5.61 -20.85
CA ASN A 82 0.43 4.33 -20.26
C ASN A 82 -0.79 3.53 -19.83
N THR A 83 -0.70 2.22 -20.03
CA THR A 83 -1.66 1.26 -19.47
C THR A 83 -0.93 0.35 -18.51
N SER A 84 -1.53 0.06 -17.37
CA SER A 84 -1.01 -0.94 -16.45
C SER A 84 -2.10 -1.90 -15.98
N LYS A 85 -1.67 -3.13 -15.71
CA LYS A 85 -2.48 -4.18 -15.08
C LYS A 85 -1.92 -4.47 -13.71
N HIS A 86 -2.78 -4.50 -12.70
CA HIS A 86 -2.39 -4.95 -11.36
C HIS A 86 -3.18 -6.19 -11.00
N ILE A 87 -2.54 -7.11 -10.31
CA ILE A 87 -3.18 -8.29 -9.70
C ILE A 87 -2.91 -8.24 -8.22
N ILE A 88 -3.97 -8.29 -7.42
CA ILE A 88 -3.90 -8.26 -5.96
C ILE A 88 -4.53 -9.53 -5.39
N CYS A 89 -3.89 -10.13 -4.40
CA CYS A 89 -4.46 -11.21 -3.59
C CYS A 89 -4.05 -11.07 -2.12
N TYR A 90 -4.75 -11.79 -1.26
CA TYR A 90 -4.36 -11.96 0.14
C TYR A 90 -3.62 -13.28 0.34
N ASP A 91 -2.42 -13.22 0.87
CA ASP A 91 -1.62 -14.38 1.29
C ASP A 91 -1.91 -14.68 2.76
N GLN A 92 -2.64 -15.77 2.99
CA GLN A 92 -3.00 -16.21 4.35
C GLN A 92 -1.79 -16.68 5.17
N THR A 93 -0.77 -17.22 4.51
CA THR A 93 0.44 -17.73 5.18
C THR A 93 1.26 -16.58 5.73
N LEU A 94 1.48 -15.55 4.93
CA LEU A 94 2.25 -14.36 5.30
C LEU A 94 1.39 -13.27 5.95
N SER A 95 0.06 -13.46 6.01
CA SER A 95 -0.90 -12.49 6.57
C SER A 95 -0.74 -11.09 5.97
N GLN A 96 -0.63 -11.03 4.64
CA GLN A 96 -0.43 -9.79 3.89
C GLN A 96 -1.13 -9.84 2.54
N PHE A 97 -1.37 -8.68 1.95
CA PHE A 97 -1.76 -8.55 0.55
C PHE A 97 -0.51 -8.51 -0.32
N ASN A 98 -0.58 -9.15 -1.50
CA ASN A 98 0.44 -9.11 -2.53
C ASN A 98 -0.14 -8.39 -3.75
N ARG A 99 0.64 -7.47 -4.36
CA ARG A 99 0.25 -6.73 -5.56
C ARG A 99 1.37 -6.79 -6.58
N TRP A 100 1.07 -7.35 -7.74
CA TRP A 100 1.90 -7.28 -8.94
C TRP A 100 1.35 -6.17 -9.84
N GLU A 101 2.24 -5.37 -10.40
CA GLU A 101 1.91 -4.33 -11.37
C GLU A 101 2.74 -4.57 -12.62
N PHE A 102 2.07 -4.65 -13.78
CA PHE A 102 2.66 -4.81 -15.09
C PHE A 102 2.30 -3.59 -15.93
N LYS A 103 3.28 -2.97 -16.58
CA LYS A 103 3.09 -1.76 -17.38
C LYS A 103 3.29 -2.04 -18.85
N SER A 104 2.67 -1.21 -19.70
CA SER A 104 2.77 -1.33 -21.17
C SER A 104 4.18 -1.11 -21.73
N ASP A 105 5.08 -0.50 -20.97
CA ASP A 105 6.51 -0.36 -21.30
C ASP A 105 7.35 -1.62 -20.99
N GLY A 106 6.72 -2.70 -20.52
CA GLY A 106 7.35 -3.95 -20.15
C GLY A 106 7.92 -3.97 -18.73
N SER A 107 7.91 -2.84 -18.01
CA SER A 107 8.34 -2.82 -16.61
C SER A 107 7.30 -3.45 -15.68
N ASN A 108 7.77 -3.96 -14.55
CA ASN A 108 6.89 -4.51 -13.52
C ASN A 108 7.38 -4.14 -12.12
N THR A 109 6.46 -4.17 -11.16
CA THR A 109 6.76 -3.95 -9.75
C THR A 109 5.98 -4.91 -8.88
N PHE A 110 6.53 -5.19 -7.70
CA PHE A 110 5.87 -6.01 -6.70
C PHE A 110 5.82 -5.28 -5.36
N TRP A 111 4.68 -5.39 -4.70
CA TRP A 111 4.39 -4.71 -3.44
C TRP A 111 3.75 -5.67 -2.46
N THR A 112 4.08 -5.52 -1.18
CA THR A 112 3.38 -6.19 -0.08
C THR A 112 2.53 -5.18 0.68
N GLY A 113 1.31 -5.56 1.06
CA GLY A 113 0.32 -4.66 1.63
C GLY A 113 -0.20 -5.10 2.98
N LYS A 114 -0.53 -4.11 3.83
CA LYS A 114 -1.24 -4.31 5.09
C LYS A 114 -2.41 -3.36 5.20
N TRP A 115 -3.57 -3.90 5.57
CA TRP A 115 -4.77 -3.13 5.83
C TRP A 115 -4.78 -2.62 7.28
N ASN A 116 -5.07 -1.32 7.45
CA ASN A 116 -5.39 -0.71 8.74
C ASN A 116 -6.89 -0.44 8.82
N LYS A 117 -7.58 -1.19 9.67
CA LYS A 117 -9.03 -1.09 9.85
C LYS A 117 -9.45 0.25 10.48
N ALA A 118 -8.64 0.78 11.42
CA ALA A 118 -8.96 2.02 12.13
C ALA A 118 -8.97 3.23 11.17
N ASP A 119 -7.97 3.29 10.27
CA ASP A 119 -7.81 4.39 9.33
C ASP A 119 -8.47 4.12 7.98
N LYS A 120 -9.09 2.94 7.80
CA LYS A 120 -9.59 2.46 6.50
C LYS A 120 -8.56 2.66 5.40
N SER A 121 -7.33 2.21 5.62
CA SER A 121 -6.23 2.43 4.69
C SER A 121 -5.47 1.15 4.36
N MET A 122 -4.98 1.07 3.12
CA MET A 122 -4.04 0.06 2.67
C MET A 122 -2.65 0.71 2.53
N THR A 123 -1.67 0.14 3.20
CA THR A 123 -0.26 0.54 3.04
C THR A 123 0.49 -0.53 2.28
N TRP A 124 1.07 -0.16 1.14
CA TRP A 124 1.92 -1.01 0.31
C TRP A 124 3.38 -0.64 0.50
N ASN A 125 4.25 -1.65 0.60
CA ASN A 125 5.70 -1.49 0.61
C ASN A 125 6.28 -2.15 -0.65
N TYR A 126 7.13 -1.42 -1.36
CA TYR A 126 7.83 -1.89 -2.54
C TYR A 126 8.85 -2.97 -2.18
N ILE A 127 8.94 -4.00 -3.00
CA ILE A 127 9.97 -5.03 -2.89
C ILE A 127 10.98 -4.82 -4.00
N ASP A 128 12.18 -4.42 -3.63
CA ASP A 128 13.29 -4.16 -4.54
C ASP A 128 14.04 -5.45 -4.90
N PHE A 129 13.53 -6.19 -5.88
CA PHE A 129 14.19 -7.41 -6.34
C PHE A 129 15.54 -7.17 -7.02
N SER A 130 15.76 -5.97 -7.54
CA SER A 130 17.00 -5.60 -8.23
C SER A 130 18.11 -5.16 -7.28
N ASN A 131 17.81 -5.03 -5.99
CA ASN A 131 18.74 -4.61 -4.94
C ASN A 131 19.42 -3.26 -5.21
N TYR A 132 18.70 -2.34 -5.87
CA TYR A 132 19.18 -0.97 -6.11
C TYR A 132 19.11 -0.07 -4.86
N GLY A 133 18.58 -0.59 -3.76
CA GLY A 133 18.38 0.15 -2.52
C GLY A 133 17.22 1.13 -2.60
N ILE A 134 16.21 0.81 -3.40
CA ILE A 134 14.99 1.62 -3.54
C ILE A 134 13.97 1.20 -2.48
N ASN A 135 13.47 2.18 -1.74
CA ASN A 135 12.36 2.02 -0.80
C ASN A 135 11.13 2.74 -1.33
N GLY A 136 10.01 2.04 -1.42
CA GLY A 136 8.75 2.61 -1.90
C GLY A 136 7.61 2.37 -0.93
N LYS A 137 6.73 3.35 -0.80
CA LYS A 137 5.50 3.24 -0.04
C LYS A 137 4.33 3.86 -0.81
N ILE A 138 3.21 3.12 -0.84
CA ILE A 138 1.92 3.64 -1.29
C ILE A 138 0.97 3.57 -0.10
N ILE A 139 0.22 4.64 0.15
CA ILE A 139 -0.86 4.66 1.13
C ILE A 139 -2.14 5.00 0.38
N GLU A 140 -3.10 4.07 0.40
CA GLU A 140 -4.42 4.24 -0.20
C GLU A 140 -5.42 4.42 0.93
N ASN A 141 -6.06 5.58 1.01
CA ASN A 141 -7.01 5.96 2.05
C ASN A 141 -8.43 5.95 1.46
N PHE A 142 -9.29 5.11 2.00
CA PHE A 142 -10.70 4.99 1.60
C PHE A 142 -11.52 6.02 2.38
N SER A 143 -11.49 7.27 1.89
CA SER A 143 -12.18 8.40 2.54
C SER A 143 -13.69 8.23 2.56
N SER A 144 -14.24 7.54 1.55
CA SER A 144 -15.63 7.08 1.44
C SER A 144 -15.65 5.88 0.49
N ASP A 145 -16.81 5.28 0.28
CA ASP A 145 -16.97 4.16 -0.67
C ASP A 145 -16.73 4.61 -2.14
N ASP A 146 -16.78 5.93 -2.40
CA ASP A 146 -16.65 6.50 -3.73
C ASP A 146 -15.34 7.29 -3.93
N ILE A 147 -14.49 7.42 -2.91
CA ILE A 147 -13.25 8.21 -2.99
C ILE A 147 -12.08 7.49 -2.35
N ILE A 148 -11.03 7.24 -3.15
CA ILE A 148 -9.74 6.72 -2.68
C ILE A 148 -8.68 7.79 -2.90
N LYS A 149 -8.03 8.24 -1.80
CA LYS A 149 -6.87 9.14 -1.84
C LYS A 149 -5.59 8.33 -1.72
N ILE A 150 -4.64 8.57 -2.62
CA ILE A 150 -3.43 7.78 -2.75
C ILE A 150 -2.20 8.67 -2.64
N LYS A 151 -1.24 8.28 -1.82
CA LYS A 151 0.08 8.91 -1.74
C LYS A 151 1.14 7.87 -2.04
N THR A 152 1.99 8.14 -3.02
CA THR A 152 3.13 7.30 -3.39
C THR A 152 4.42 8.06 -3.16
N VAL A 153 5.38 7.42 -2.50
CA VAL A 153 6.72 7.97 -2.30
C VAL A 153 7.74 6.87 -2.56
N MET A 154 8.70 7.14 -3.43
CA MET A 154 9.88 6.31 -3.65
C MET A 154 11.12 7.06 -3.17
N LYS A 155 12.05 6.36 -2.53
CA LYS A 155 13.31 6.92 -2.02
C LYS A 155 14.47 5.99 -2.36
N ASP A 156 15.65 6.55 -2.49
CA ASP A 156 16.89 5.76 -2.53
C ASP A 156 17.35 5.35 -1.11
N LYS A 157 18.44 4.60 -1.04
CA LYS A 157 19.06 4.15 0.22
C LYS A 157 19.50 5.26 1.16
N THR A 158 19.69 6.49 0.66
CA THR A 158 20.05 7.66 1.46
C THR A 158 18.84 8.42 1.99
N GLY A 159 17.63 8.03 1.59
CA GLY A 159 16.38 8.68 1.93
C GLY A 159 15.99 9.82 0.99
N LYS A 160 16.78 10.10 -0.08
CA LYS A 160 16.47 11.09 -1.10
C LYS A 160 15.22 10.68 -1.87
N ILE A 161 14.29 11.60 -2.08
CA ILE A 161 13.04 11.34 -2.77
C ILE A 161 13.30 11.19 -4.28
N LEU A 162 13.02 10.00 -4.80
CA LEU A 162 13.09 9.67 -6.21
C LEU A 162 11.78 10.02 -6.93
N LEU A 163 10.64 9.75 -6.28
CA LEU A 163 9.30 9.98 -6.83
C LEU A 163 8.32 10.33 -5.71
N ARG A 164 7.42 11.29 -5.99
CA ARG A 164 6.26 11.58 -5.16
C ARG A 164 5.04 11.81 -6.02
N ILE A 165 3.95 11.06 -5.73
CA ILE A 165 2.68 11.17 -6.45
C ILE A 165 1.56 11.32 -5.42
N ASN A 166 0.66 12.26 -5.67
CA ASN A 166 -0.63 12.38 -4.98
C ASN A 166 -1.73 12.10 -5.99
N SER A 167 -2.58 11.12 -5.70
CA SER A 167 -3.65 10.73 -6.62
C SER A 167 -4.99 10.66 -5.89
N THR A 168 -6.05 10.84 -6.65
CA THR A 168 -7.42 10.61 -6.18
C THR A 168 -8.16 9.78 -7.22
N LYS A 169 -8.91 8.78 -6.76
CA LYS A 169 -9.86 8.02 -7.55
C LYS A 169 -11.27 8.37 -7.09
N ASN A 170 -12.16 8.67 -8.02
CA ASN A 170 -13.58 8.91 -7.78
C ASN A 170 -14.38 7.87 -8.55
N LYS A 171 -15.29 7.16 -7.88
CA LYS A 171 -16.14 6.12 -8.46
C LYS A 171 -17.11 6.72 -9.46
N ILE A 172 -17.39 6.01 -10.57
CA ILE A 172 -18.31 6.45 -11.64
C ILE A 172 -19.26 5.33 -12.02
#